data_01b1eaa20053d9359247029257445f1b
#
_entry.id   01b1eaa20053d9359247029257445f1b
#
_cell.length_a   1.000
_cell.length_b   1.000
_cell.length_c   1.000
_cell.angle_alpha   90.00
_cell.angle_beta   90.00
_cell.angle_gamma   90.00
#
_symmetry.space_group_name_H-M   'P 1'
#
loop_
_entity.id
_entity.type
_entity.pdbx_description
1 polymer ?
#
loop_
_entity_poly.entity_id
_entity_poly.type
_entity_poly.pdbx_seq_one_letter_code
_entity_poly.pdbx_strand_id
1 'polypeptide(L)'
;TDELSVLEHLKHISNDEFLQIALDGATTDHVLSSQLEHVSEEDTHTVLSVGGNDLLNNISFLTQDFRYSPNRVLEQLRQMLLPINKNYEAIVQKLTDYRATPLLCTVYEGDLVGSEEFDSIAESARSMVSFFNDSIYRIGSKYNIEVLELREIFVTSEDYANPIEPSHKGGQKFAKEIVRWVDNE
;
A
#
# COMPACT_ATOMS: atom_id res chain seq x y z
N THR A 1 -22.32 3.70 4.59
CA THR A 1 -22.11 3.40 3.16
C THR A 1 -22.04 1.91 3.01
N ASP A 2 -22.88 1.33 2.12
CA ASP A 2 -22.93 -0.12 1.84
C ASP A 2 -21.76 -0.55 0.93
N GLU A 3 -20.55 -0.08 1.20
CA GLU A 3 -19.37 -0.43 0.42
C GLU A 3 -18.72 -1.67 1.04
N LEU A 4 -18.61 -2.73 0.24
CA LEU A 4 -17.96 -3.97 0.66
C LEU A 4 -16.43 -3.76 0.76
N SER A 5 -15.84 -4.23 1.83
CA SER A 5 -14.39 -4.31 1.98
C SER A 5 -13.76 -5.29 0.99
N VAL A 6 -12.45 -5.20 0.78
CA VAL A 6 -11.70 -6.16 -0.06
C VAL A 6 -11.91 -7.60 0.46
N LEU A 7 -11.91 -7.80 1.78
CA LEU A 7 -12.18 -9.12 2.39
C LEU A 7 -13.56 -9.66 2.02
N GLU A 8 -14.61 -8.82 2.05
CA GLU A 8 -15.95 -9.26 1.68
C GLU A 8 -16.02 -9.62 0.20
N HIS A 9 -15.33 -8.87 -0.67
CA HIS A 9 -15.21 -9.24 -2.08
C HIS A 9 -14.50 -10.58 -2.27
N LEU A 10 -13.38 -10.82 -1.59
CA LEU A 10 -12.64 -12.08 -1.64
C LEU A 10 -13.55 -13.27 -1.27
N LYS A 11 -14.29 -13.16 -0.16
CA LYS A 11 -15.26 -14.18 0.29
C LYS A 11 -16.41 -14.42 -0.67
N HIS A 12 -16.75 -13.46 -1.54
CA HIS A 12 -17.78 -13.61 -2.55
C HIS A 12 -17.30 -14.29 -3.84
N ILE A 13 -16.02 -14.15 -4.18
CA ILE A 13 -15.48 -14.59 -5.48
C ILE A 13 -14.60 -15.83 -5.39
N SER A 14 -14.20 -16.24 -4.19
CA SER A 14 -13.42 -17.46 -3.95
C SER A 14 -14.05 -18.28 -2.81
N ASN A 15 -13.76 -19.59 -2.81
CA ASN A 15 -14.11 -20.50 -1.72
C ASN A 15 -12.96 -20.67 -0.71
N ASP A 16 -11.84 -19.98 -0.90
CA ASP A 16 -10.71 -20.01 0.02
C ASP A 16 -11.05 -19.32 1.34
N GLU A 17 -10.30 -19.67 2.37
CA GLU A 17 -10.42 -19.01 3.67
C GLU A 17 -9.53 -17.77 3.71
N PHE A 18 -10.11 -16.61 4.01
CA PHE A 18 -9.40 -15.34 4.11
C PHE A 18 -9.47 -14.77 5.51
N LEU A 19 -8.32 -14.43 6.07
CA LEU A 19 -8.19 -13.72 7.34
C LEU A 19 -7.74 -12.28 7.10
N GLN A 20 -8.46 -11.31 7.64
CA GLN A 20 -8.02 -9.91 7.64
C GLN A 20 -7.28 -9.60 8.93
N ILE A 21 -5.99 -9.33 8.81
CA ILE A 21 -5.13 -8.82 9.88
C ILE A 21 -5.01 -7.30 9.79
N ALA A 22 -5.24 -6.75 8.59
CA ALA A 22 -5.14 -5.32 8.31
C ALA A 22 -6.12 -4.49 9.16
N LEU A 23 -5.63 -3.38 9.68
CA LEU A 23 -6.39 -2.37 10.42
C LEU A 23 -6.38 -1.06 9.65
N ASP A 24 -7.52 -0.37 9.64
CA ASP A 24 -7.60 0.97 9.08
C ASP A 24 -6.64 1.94 9.79
N GLY A 25 -6.02 2.84 9.02
CA GLY A 25 -5.04 3.79 9.54
C GLY A 25 -3.67 3.17 9.91
N ALA A 26 -3.47 1.86 9.71
CA ALA A 26 -2.20 1.22 10.07
C ALA A 26 -1.03 1.72 9.20
N THR A 27 0.11 1.91 9.85
CA THR A 27 1.39 2.25 9.24
C THR A 27 2.32 1.04 9.20
N THR A 28 3.47 1.19 8.52
CA THR A 28 4.53 0.16 8.53
C THR A 28 5.00 -0.18 9.94
N ASP A 29 5.01 0.79 10.88
CA ASP A 29 5.35 0.55 12.28
C ASP A 29 4.30 -0.33 12.97
N HIS A 30 3.00 -0.08 12.76
CA HIS A 30 1.92 -0.91 13.31
C HIS A 30 1.98 -2.35 12.78
N VAL A 31 2.22 -2.54 11.48
CA VAL A 31 2.37 -3.88 10.90
C VAL A 31 3.54 -4.62 11.57
N LEU A 32 4.69 -3.96 11.66
CA LEU A 32 5.92 -4.56 12.20
C LEU A 32 5.82 -4.89 13.69
N SER A 33 5.15 -4.05 14.48
CA SER A 33 5.10 -4.15 15.94
C SER A 33 3.96 -5.04 16.47
N SER A 34 2.87 -5.24 15.69
CA SER A 34 1.69 -5.94 16.21
C SER A 34 0.99 -6.86 15.20
N GLN A 35 0.86 -6.47 13.92
CA GLN A 35 0.03 -7.27 13.00
C GLN A 35 0.71 -8.57 12.56
N LEU A 36 2.02 -8.58 12.37
CA LEU A 36 2.76 -9.76 11.92
C LEU A 36 2.67 -10.95 12.88
N GLU A 37 2.42 -10.72 14.16
CA GLU A 37 2.25 -11.81 15.15
C GLU A 37 0.99 -12.65 14.91
N HIS A 38 0.06 -12.16 14.08
CA HIS A 38 -1.16 -12.87 13.71
C HIS A 38 -1.02 -13.70 12.45
N VAL A 39 0.12 -13.64 11.74
CA VAL A 39 0.42 -14.53 10.62
C VAL A 39 0.75 -15.91 11.18
N SER A 40 0.06 -16.94 10.68
CA SER A 40 0.16 -18.33 11.13
C SER A 40 1.06 -19.15 10.23
N GLU A 41 1.65 -20.21 10.79
CA GLU A 41 2.34 -21.27 10.02
C GLU A 41 1.39 -22.09 9.12
N GLU A 42 0.08 -21.97 9.33
CA GLU A 42 -0.96 -22.60 8.53
C GLU A 42 -1.36 -21.76 7.32
N ASP A 43 -1.03 -20.45 7.32
CA ASP A 43 -1.31 -19.58 6.19
C ASP A 43 -0.48 -19.99 4.97
N THR A 44 -1.12 -20.08 3.81
CA THR A 44 -0.46 -20.42 2.55
C THR A 44 0.01 -19.20 1.77
N HIS A 45 -0.72 -18.10 1.89
CA HIS A 45 -0.47 -16.84 1.18
C HIS A 45 -0.63 -15.64 2.11
N THR A 46 0.15 -14.60 1.89
CA THR A 46 -0.01 -13.30 2.58
C THR A 46 0.00 -12.16 1.57
N VAL A 47 -0.86 -11.18 1.77
CA VAL A 47 -0.92 -9.96 0.94
C VAL A 47 -0.56 -8.76 1.81
N LEU A 48 0.53 -8.07 1.48
CA LEU A 48 1.01 -6.88 2.18
C LEU A 48 0.66 -5.62 1.39
N SER A 49 -0.31 -4.86 1.89
CA SER A 49 -0.65 -3.52 1.38
C SER A 49 -0.52 -2.52 2.53
N VAL A 50 0.58 -1.79 2.59
CA VAL A 50 0.90 -0.83 3.65
C VAL A 50 1.82 0.27 3.15
N GLY A 51 1.82 1.42 3.80
CA GLY A 51 2.70 2.57 3.52
C GLY A 51 1.92 3.81 3.12
N GLY A 52 0.68 3.71 2.64
CA GLY A 52 -0.15 4.86 2.33
C GLY A 52 -0.35 5.77 3.53
N ASN A 53 -0.68 5.22 4.70
CA ASN A 53 -0.82 5.99 5.94
C ASN A 53 0.51 6.57 6.44
N ASP A 54 1.63 5.92 6.20
CA ASP A 54 2.95 6.50 6.48
C ASP A 54 3.18 7.77 5.66
N LEU A 55 2.81 7.75 4.37
CA LEU A 55 2.91 8.92 3.49
C LEU A 55 1.92 10.01 3.89
N LEU A 56 0.66 9.67 4.18
CA LEU A 56 -0.36 10.62 4.65
C LEU A 56 0.05 11.31 5.95
N ASN A 57 0.62 10.61 6.91
CA ASN A 57 1.14 11.19 8.15
C ASN A 57 2.29 12.18 7.93
N ASN A 58 2.94 12.11 6.77
CA ASN A 58 4.02 13.02 6.38
C ASN A 58 3.60 14.02 5.29
N ILE A 59 2.31 14.11 4.94
CA ILE A 59 1.84 14.93 3.82
C ILE A 59 2.13 16.41 3.99
N SER A 60 2.23 16.91 5.23
CA SER A 60 2.62 18.28 5.55
C SER A 60 4.00 18.67 5.01
N PHE A 61 4.84 17.68 4.70
CA PHE A 61 6.10 17.90 3.99
C PHE A 61 5.87 18.59 2.64
N LEU A 62 4.80 18.24 1.91
CA LEU A 62 4.50 18.77 0.58
C LEU A 62 4.00 20.23 0.61
N THR A 63 3.56 20.72 1.76
CA THR A 63 3.09 22.10 1.93
C THR A 63 4.18 23.06 2.44
N GLN A 64 5.40 22.57 2.67
CA GLN A 64 6.51 23.39 3.13
C GLN A 64 7.03 24.30 2.03
N ASP A 65 7.42 25.52 2.40
CA ASP A 65 8.00 26.49 1.47
C ASP A 65 9.48 26.18 1.20
N PHE A 66 9.73 25.45 0.14
CA PHE A 66 11.08 25.07 -0.29
C PHE A 66 11.74 26.12 -1.20
N ARG A 67 11.81 27.38 -0.78
CA ARG A 67 12.37 28.47 -1.61
C ARG A 67 13.82 28.29 -2.03
N TYR A 68 14.53 27.25 -1.56
CA TYR A 68 15.98 27.32 -1.53
C TYR A 68 16.73 26.40 -2.47
N SER A 69 16.37 25.16 -2.64
CA SER A 69 17.15 24.26 -3.49
C SER A 69 16.44 22.93 -3.73
N PRO A 70 16.30 22.51 -5.00
CA PRO A 70 15.78 21.18 -5.32
C PRO A 70 16.52 20.04 -4.60
N ASN A 71 17.84 20.17 -4.42
CA ASN A 71 18.63 19.16 -3.72
C ASN A 71 18.18 18.96 -2.27
N ARG A 72 17.83 20.06 -1.55
CA ARG A 72 17.33 19.95 -0.17
C ARG A 72 15.97 19.28 -0.09
N VAL A 73 15.09 19.55 -1.05
CA VAL A 73 13.78 18.89 -1.11
C VAL A 73 13.95 17.39 -1.26
N LEU A 74 14.78 16.96 -2.22
CA LEU A 74 15.02 15.54 -2.48
C LEU A 74 15.75 14.86 -1.30
N GLU A 75 16.68 15.55 -0.65
CA GLU A 75 17.34 15.04 0.54
C GLU A 75 16.36 14.84 1.70
N GLN A 76 15.49 15.81 1.97
CA GLN A 76 14.48 15.71 3.03
C GLN A 76 13.45 14.63 2.73
N LEU A 77 12.98 14.54 1.48
CA LEU A 77 12.09 13.46 1.04
C LEU A 77 12.75 12.09 1.30
N ARG A 78 14.01 11.94 0.93
CA ARG A 78 14.75 10.71 1.19
C ARG A 78 14.86 10.42 2.69
N GLN A 79 15.17 11.41 3.52
CA GLN A 79 15.25 11.24 4.98
C GLN A 79 13.90 10.83 5.59
N MET A 80 12.81 11.39 5.10
CA MET A 80 11.45 11.03 5.52
C MET A 80 11.12 9.57 5.16
N LEU A 81 11.48 9.12 3.94
CA LEU A 81 11.21 7.76 3.48
C LEU A 81 12.11 6.68 4.13
N LEU A 82 13.29 7.04 4.63
CA LEU A 82 14.23 6.07 5.20
C LEU A 82 13.65 5.19 6.31
N PRO A 83 12.98 5.72 7.37
CA PRO A 83 12.38 4.89 8.41
C PRO A 83 11.24 4.01 7.87
N ILE A 84 10.43 4.53 6.96
CA ILE A 84 9.31 3.79 6.33
C ILE A 84 9.87 2.60 5.53
N ASN A 85 10.87 2.85 4.69
CA ASN A 85 11.53 1.82 3.90
C ASN A 85 12.20 0.75 4.78
N LYS A 86 12.83 1.17 5.88
CA LYS A 86 13.44 0.25 6.84
C LYS A 86 12.39 -0.66 7.50
N ASN A 87 11.27 -0.10 7.93
CA ASN A 87 10.18 -0.87 8.51
C ASN A 87 9.59 -1.83 7.47
N TYR A 88 9.33 -1.33 6.25
CA TYR A 88 8.78 -2.15 5.16
C TYR A 88 9.70 -3.33 4.84
N GLU A 89 10.99 -3.11 4.71
CA GLU A 89 11.97 -4.18 4.48
C GLU A 89 12.02 -5.18 5.64
N ALA A 90 11.94 -4.71 6.89
CA ALA A 90 11.88 -5.58 8.07
C ALA A 90 10.59 -6.43 8.11
N ILE A 91 9.44 -5.87 7.67
CA ILE A 91 8.21 -6.64 7.51
C ILE A 91 8.41 -7.74 6.48
N VAL A 92 8.91 -7.39 5.30
CA VAL A 92 9.15 -8.36 4.21
C VAL A 92 10.12 -9.45 4.65
N GLN A 93 11.21 -9.09 5.33
CA GLN A 93 12.15 -10.08 5.87
C GLN A 93 11.46 -11.06 6.82
N LYS A 94 10.61 -10.58 7.74
CA LYS A 94 9.84 -11.46 8.63
C LYS A 94 8.84 -12.31 7.86
N LEU A 95 8.17 -11.78 6.83
CA LEU A 95 7.26 -12.56 6.00
C LEU A 95 7.97 -13.73 5.29
N THR A 96 9.25 -13.57 4.92
CA THR A 96 10.02 -14.68 4.33
C THR A 96 10.39 -15.78 5.33
N ASP A 97 10.26 -15.53 6.63
CA ASP A 97 10.47 -16.56 7.66
C ASP A 97 9.26 -17.49 7.82
N TYR A 98 8.07 -17.08 7.35
CA TYR A 98 6.87 -17.93 7.31
C TYR A 98 6.85 -18.80 6.05
N ARG A 99 6.00 -19.84 6.08
CA ARG A 99 5.81 -20.73 4.91
C ARG A 99 4.91 -20.11 3.84
N ALA A 100 4.13 -19.09 4.22
CA ALA A 100 3.21 -18.42 3.32
C ALA A 100 3.95 -17.70 2.19
N THR A 101 3.45 -17.85 0.96
CA THR A 101 3.94 -17.06 -0.19
C THR A 101 3.47 -15.62 -0.03
N PRO A 102 4.36 -14.62 0.00
CA PRO A 102 3.97 -13.22 0.12
C PRO A 102 3.72 -12.56 -1.24
N LEU A 103 2.70 -11.71 -1.32
CA LEU A 103 2.47 -10.73 -2.37
C LEU A 103 2.64 -9.33 -1.80
N LEU A 104 3.50 -8.51 -2.38
CA LEU A 104 3.63 -7.11 -2.02
C LEU A 104 2.73 -6.26 -2.92
N CYS A 105 2.09 -5.24 -2.35
CA CYS A 105 1.31 -4.28 -3.13
C CYS A 105 1.98 -2.92 -3.11
N THR A 106 2.00 -2.24 -4.26
CA THR A 106 2.34 -0.82 -4.30
C THR A 106 1.26 0.03 -3.61
N VAL A 107 1.56 1.28 -3.31
CA VAL A 107 0.57 2.27 -2.89
C VAL A 107 -0.04 2.89 -4.14
N TYR A 108 -1.37 2.98 -4.21
CA TYR A 108 -2.10 3.69 -5.26
C TYR A 108 -2.03 5.22 -5.07
N GLU A 109 -2.34 5.98 -6.11
CA GLU A 109 -2.12 7.44 -6.10
C GLU A 109 -3.23 8.26 -5.43
N GLY A 110 -4.42 7.70 -5.29
CA GLY A 110 -5.61 8.42 -4.86
C GLY A 110 -6.27 9.26 -5.98
N ASP A 111 -7.50 9.67 -5.76
CA ASP A 111 -8.24 10.62 -6.62
C ASP A 111 -8.16 12.02 -6.01
N LEU A 112 -6.96 12.58 -5.99
CA LEU A 112 -6.63 13.80 -5.25
C LEU A 112 -7.00 15.08 -6.01
N VAL A 113 -7.04 15.03 -7.34
CA VAL A 113 -7.31 16.22 -8.19
C VAL A 113 -8.76 16.63 -8.05
N GLY A 114 -8.98 17.93 -7.78
CA GLY A 114 -10.32 18.49 -7.56
C GLY A 114 -10.87 18.26 -6.15
N SER A 115 -10.14 17.57 -5.26
CA SER A 115 -10.52 17.44 -3.87
C SER A 115 -10.21 18.73 -3.09
N GLU A 116 -11.07 19.10 -2.14
CA GLU A 116 -10.89 20.31 -1.33
C GLU A 116 -9.56 20.29 -0.53
N GLU A 117 -9.18 19.09 -0.07
CA GLU A 117 -8.04 18.90 0.83
C GLU A 117 -6.70 18.70 0.10
N PHE A 118 -6.70 17.99 -1.03
CA PHE A 118 -5.46 17.50 -1.64
C PHE A 118 -5.14 18.09 -3.02
N ASP A 119 -6.06 18.82 -3.66
CA ASP A 119 -5.87 19.32 -5.03
C ASP A 119 -4.55 20.08 -5.21
N SER A 120 -4.22 20.98 -4.28
CA SER A 120 -3.02 21.81 -4.36
C SER A 120 -1.69 21.05 -4.28
N ILE A 121 -1.71 19.82 -3.80
CA ILE A 121 -0.53 18.96 -3.60
C ILE A 121 -0.61 17.65 -4.40
N ALA A 122 -1.65 17.44 -5.20
CA ALA A 122 -1.95 16.17 -5.87
C ALA A 122 -0.74 15.63 -6.66
N GLU A 123 -0.10 16.44 -7.51
CA GLU A 123 1.06 16.01 -8.31
C GLU A 123 2.29 15.71 -7.47
N SER A 124 2.49 16.47 -6.38
CA SER A 124 3.59 16.22 -5.44
C SER A 124 3.35 14.93 -4.63
N ALA A 125 2.10 14.67 -4.24
CA ALA A 125 1.71 13.44 -3.55
C ALA A 125 1.91 12.20 -4.45
N ARG A 126 1.51 12.27 -5.73
CA ARG A 126 1.80 11.21 -6.71
C ARG A 126 3.30 10.93 -6.86
N SER A 127 4.10 12.00 -6.89
CA SER A 127 5.55 11.87 -6.93
C SER A 127 6.09 11.18 -5.68
N MET A 128 5.61 11.55 -4.49
CA MET A 128 5.98 10.94 -3.21
C MET A 128 5.61 9.44 -3.17
N VAL A 129 4.41 9.08 -3.62
CA VAL A 129 3.97 7.69 -3.78
C VAL A 129 4.91 6.93 -4.71
N SER A 130 5.29 7.52 -5.86
CA SER A 130 6.19 6.90 -6.82
C SER A 130 7.57 6.61 -6.24
N PHE A 131 8.13 7.52 -5.43
CA PHE A 131 9.40 7.28 -4.73
C PHE A 131 9.32 6.14 -3.72
N PHE A 132 8.20 6.02 -3.01
CA PHE A 132 8.01 4.91 -2.07
C PHE A 132 7.79 3.58 -2.81
N ASN A 133 7.01 3.58 -3.87
CA ASN A 133 6.76 2.39 -4.69
C ASN A 133 8.05 1.83 -5.35
N ASP A 134 9.00 2.69 -5.74
CA ASP A 134 10.32 2.24 -6.19
C ASP A 134 11.01 1.39 -5.11
N SER A 135 10.87 1.77 -3.83
CA SER A 135 11.42 0.99 -2.73
C SER A 135 10.72 -0.37 -2.59
N ILE A 136 9.40 -0.44 -2.76
CA ILE A 136 8.64 -1.71 -2.74
C ILE A 136 9.15 -2.64 -3.84
N TYR A 137 9.32 -2.15 -5.07
CA TYR A 137 9.85 -2.94 -6.18
C TYR A 137 11.29 -3.44 -5.92
N ARG A 138 12.15 -2.58 -5.37
CA ARG A 138 13.51 -2.99 -5.02
C ARG A 138 13.56 -4.06 -3.95
N ILE A 139 12.69 -3.96 -2.95
CA ILE A 139 12.57 -4.94 -1.88
C ILE A 139 11.99 -6.25 -2.44
N GLY A 140 10.91 -6.19 -3.25
CA GLY A 140 10.36 -7.35 -3.94
C GLY A 140 11.42 -8.08 -4.76
N SER A 141 12.18 -7.34 -5.59
CA SER A 141 13.29 -7.90 -6.36
C SER A 141 14.39 -8.51 -5.49
N LYS A 142 14.75 -7.88 -4.38
CA LYS A 142 15.79 -8.36 -3.45
C LYS A 142 15.43 -9.70 -2.83
N TYR A 143 14.16 -9.89 -2.47
CA TYR A 143 13.65 -11.08 -1.80
C TYR A 143 12.98 -12.08 -2.77
N ASN A 144 12.97 -11.78 -4.08
CA ASN A 144 12.31 -12.55 -5.13
C ASN A 144 10.82 -12.76 -4.84
N ILE A 145 10.13 -11.68 -4.47
CA ILE A 145 8.70 -11.63 -4.15
C ILE A 145 7.98 -10.83 -5.23
N GLU A 146 6.83 -11.32 -5.66
CA GLU A 146 5.98 -10.63 -6.63
C GLU A 146 5.42 -9.32 -6.05
N VAL A 147 5.28 -8.31 -6.91
CA VAL A 147 4.73 -7.00 -6.57
C VAL A 147 3.54 -6.70 -7.46
N LEU A 148 2.36 -6.57 -6.85
CA LEU A 148 1.13 -6.15 -7.51
C LEU A 148 1.08 -4.62 -7.59
N GLU A 149 1.00 -4.10 -8.81
CA GLU A 149 0.93 -2.67 -9.07
C GLU A 149 -0.50 -2.14 -8.93
N LEU A 150 -0.81 -1.53 -7.79
CA LEU A 150 -2.15 -1.03 -7.52
C LEU A 150 -2.54 0.19 -8.36
N ARG A 151 -1.59 0.96 -8.89
CA ARG A 151 -1.86 2.10 -9.78
C ARG A 151 -2.45 1.66 -11.13
N GLU A 152 -2.23 0.40 -11.55
CA GLU A 152 -2.86 -0.18 -12.73
C GLU A 152 -4.28 -0.72 -12.45
N ILE A 153 -4.64 -0.89 -11.18
CA ILE A 153 -5.96 -1.35 -10.74
C ILE A 153 -6.88 -0.18 -10.45
N PHE A 154 -6.39 0.81 -9.71
CA PHE A 154 -7.12 2.02 -9.31
C PHE A 154 -6.83 3.16 -10.31
N VAL A 155 -7.50 3.14 -11.47
CA VAL A 155 -7.19 4.02 -12.61
C VAL A 155 -8.23 5.11 -12.88
N THR A 156 -9.43 5.01 -12.28
CA THR A 156 -10.52 5.96 -12.51
C THR A 156 -11.10 6.45 -11.19
N SER A 157 -11.72 7.64 -11.19
CA SER A 157 -12.39 8.19 -10.00
C SER A 157 -13.47 7.26 -9.42
N GLU A 158 -14.08 6.39 -10.25
CA GLU A 158 -15.04 5.39 -9.77
C GLU A 158 -14.39 4.29 -8.91
N ASP A 159 -13.08 4.16 -8.93
CA ASP A 159 -12.34 3.20 -8.12
C ASP A 159 -12.12 3.69 -6.68
N TYR A 160 -12.47 4.95 -6.41
CA TYR A 160 -12.32 5.61 -5.13
C TYR A 160 -13.66 6.03 -4.53
N ALA A 161 -13.84 5.81 -3.23
CA ALA A 161 -15.00 6.25 -2.45
C ALA A 161 -14.84 7.69 -1.97
N ASN A 162 -13.61 8.10 -1.75
CA ASN A 162 -13.15 9.44 -1.42
C ASN A 162 -11.72 9.62 -1.96
N PRO A 163 -11.05 10.77 -1.79
CA PRO A 163 -9.74 11.01 -2.41
C PRO A 163 -8.65 9.97 -2.11
N ILE A 164 -8.76 9.23 -1.01
CA ILE A 164 -7.70 8.33 -0.52
C ILE A 164 -8.15 6.88 -0.28
N GLU A 165 -9.42 6.57 -0.37
CA GLU A 165 -9.93 5.23 -0.06
C GLU A 165 -10.56 4.54 -1.27
N PRO A 166 -10.37 3.23 -1.43
CA PRO A 166 -11.02 2.46 -2.47
C PRO A 166 -12.55 2.48 -2.35
N SER A 167 -13.24 2.57 -3.48
CA SER A 167 -14.67 2.28 -3.58
C SER A 167 -14.93 0.78 -3.59
N HIS A 168 -16.23 0.41 -3.54
CA HIS A 168 -16.68 -0.95 -3.83
C HIS A 168 -16.10 -1.50 -5.14
N LYS A 169 -16.11 -0.69 -6.22
CA LYS A 169 -15.58 -1.08 -7.53
C LYS A 169 -14.07 -1.31 -7.49
N GLY A 170 -13.33 -0.39 -6.86
CA GLY A 170 -11.88 -0.53 -6.69
C GLY A 170 -11.52 -1.74 -5.84
N GLY A 171 -12.19 -1.93 -4.70
CA GLY A 171 -12.02 -3.09 -3.84
C GLY A 171 -12.31 -4.42 -4.55
N GLN A 172 -13.35 -4.47 -5.42
CA GLN A 172 -13.64 -5.64 -6.23
C GLN A 172 -12.54 -5.96 -7.25
N LYS A 173 -11.98 -4.94 -7.91
CA LYS A 173 -10.86 -5.15 -8.84
C LYS A 173 -9.64 -5.72 -8.11
N PHE A 174 -9.31 -5.15 -6.98
CA PHE A 174 -8.17 -5.60 -6.17
C PHE A 174 -8.37 -7.04 -5.70
N ALA A 175 -9.54 -7.38 -5.17
CA ALA A 175 -9.87 -8.75 -4.77
C ALA A 175 -9.70 -9.77 -5.92
N LYS A 176 -10.11 -9.41 -7.14
CA LYS A 176 -9.93 -10.27 -8.32
C LYS A 176 -8.47 -10.52 -8.65
N GLU A 177 -7.60 -9.52 -8.52
CA GLU A 177 -6.17 -9.72 -8.78
C GLU A 177 -5.52 -10.59 -7.70
N ILE A 178 -5.93 -10.45 -6.42
CA ILE A 178 -5.48 -11.35 -5.35
C ILE A 178 -5.85 -12.81 -5.65
N VAL A 179 -7.12 -13.07 -6.03
CA VAL A 179 -7.56 -14.44 -6.36
C VAL A 179 -6.80 -14.99 -7.56
N ARG A 180 -6.59 -14.18 -8.62
CA ARG A 180 -5.77 -14.59 -9.76
C ARG A 180 -4.35 -14.99 -9.38
N TRP A 181 -3.77 -14.22 -8.47
CA TRP A 181 -2.42 -14.51 -8.00
C TRP A 181 -2.39 -15.83 -7.22
N VAL A 182 -3.32 -16.03 -6.29
CA VAL A 182 -3.44 -17.29 -5.52
C VAL A 182 -3.66 -18.50 -6.44
N ASP A 183 -4.48 -18.38 -7.49
CA ASP A 183 -4.79 -19.47 -8.43
C ASP A 183 -3.59 -19.85 -9.34
N ASN A 184 -2.57 -18.99 -9.47
CA ASN A 184 -1.43 -19.18 -10.35
C ASN A 184 -0.14 -19.65 -9.63
N GLU A 185 -0.11 -19.64 -8.29
CA GLU A 185 0.99 -20.12 -7.46
C GLU A 185 0.83 -21.62 -7.16
#